data_6e8537980e875daf25dc3805c96c1d87
#
_entry.id   6e8537980e875daf25dc3805c96c1d87
#
_cell.length_a   1.000
_cell.length_b   1.000
_cell.length_c   1.000
_cell.angle_alpha   90.00
_cell.angle_beta   90.00
_cell.angle_gamma   90.00
#
_symmetry.space_group_name_H-M   'P 1'
#
loop_
_entity.id
_entity.type
_entity.pdbx_description
1 polymer ?
#
loop_
_entity_poly.entity_id
_entity_poly.type
_entity_poly.pdbx_seq_one_letter_code
_entity_poly.pdbx_strand_id
1 'polypeptide(L)'
;MLGAMIGDTLGSTFEFYPMKTKKFELLEKNSHFTDDTVMTVAVADSIMNEVPYVESLQKWGRKYPRAGYGGWFRKWIHLDDPKPYNSFGNGSAMRCSSVGWLLDDEESVLEEAKKSAEITHNHPEGIKGAQAVALGVLMGRKGSSKKEIKEKLEDLFE
;
A
#
# COMPACT_ATOMS: atom_id res chain seq x y z
N MET A 1 -8.46 3.54 -6.08
CA MET A 1 -8.36 2.12 -5.67
C MET A 1 -8.32 1.14 -6.85
N LEU A 2 -9.26 1.14 -7.80
CA LEU A 2 -9.24 0.20 -8.94
C LEU A 2 -7.91 0.23 -9.72
N GLY A 3 -7.32 1.41 -9.92
CA GLY A 3 -6.02 1.54 -10.60
C GLY A 3 -4.88 0.79 -9.90
N ALA A 4 -4.85 0.77 -8.56
CA ALA A 4 -3.85 0.01 -7.82
C ALA A 4 -4.02 -1.50 -8.03
N MET A 5 -5.26 -2.01 -7.93
CA MET A 5 -5.56 -3.45 -8.17
C MET A 5 -5.28 -3.88 -9.60
N ILE A 6 -5.59 -3.02 -10.59
CA ILE A 6 -5.27 -3.28 -11.99
C ILE A 6 -3.76 -3.29 -12.19
N GLY A 7 -3.05 -2.30 -11.64
CA GLY A 7 -1.59 -2.20 -11.69
C GLY A 7 -0.90 -3.42 -11.10
N ASP A 8 -1.33 -3.85 -9.92
CA ASP A 8 -0.85 -5.07 -9.27
C ASP A 8 -1.07 -6.31 -10.15
N THR A 9 -2.30 -6.52 -10.64
CA THR A 9 -2.63 -7.68 -11.49
C THR A 9 -1.81 -7.69 -12.79
N LEU A 10 -1.64 -6.54 -13.44
CA LEU A 10 -0.84 -6.43 -14.66
C LEU A 10 0.66 -6.55 -14.38
N GLY A 11 1.13 -6.05 -13.23
CA GLY A 11 2.52 -6.07 -12.81
C GLY A 11 2.99 -7.41 -12.25
N SER A 12 2.08 -8.25 -11.76
CA SER A 12 2.39 -9.48 -11.02
C SER A 12 3.34 -10.45 -11.73
N THR A 13 3.22 -10.57 -13.06
CA THR A 13 4.09 -11.45 -13.87
C THR A 13 5.50 -10.90 -14.05
N PHE A 14 5.70 -9.59 -13.82
CA PHE A 14 6.99 -8.90 -13.99
C PHE A 14 7.72 -8.63 -12.67
N GLU A 15 7.13 -8.93 -11.54
CA GLU A 15 7.71 -8.69 -10.20
C GLU A 15 9.06 -9.39 -10.04
N PHE A 16 9.14 -10.66 -10.44
CA PHE A 16 10.36 -11.46 -10.34
C PHE A 16 11.10 -11.60 -11.68
N TYR A 17 10.51 -11.18 -12.78
CA TYR A 17 11.09 -11.20 -14.13
C TYR A 17 11.01 -9.82 -14.77
N PRO A 18 11.81 -8.85 -14.30
CA PRO A 18 11.69 -7.45 -14.69
C PRO A 18 11.91 -7.27 -16.20
N MET A 19 10.95 -6.64 -16.84
CA MET A 19 10.98 -6.33 -18.25
C MET A 19 11.45 -4.90 -18.49
N LYS A 20 12.45 -4.72 -19.37
CA LYS A 20 13.03 -3.41 -19.71
C LYS A 20 12.59 -2.90 -21.09
N THR A 21 11.36 -3.16 -21.50
CA THR A 21 10.79 -2.70 -22.75
C THR A 21 9.41 -2.08 -22.50
N LYS A 22 9.02 -1.14 -23.38
CA LYS A 22 7.66 -0.57 -23.40
C LYS A 22 6.69 -1.35 -24.27
N LYS A 23 7.17 -2.40 -24.95
CA LYS A 23 6.35 -3.27 -25.81
C LYS A 23 6.22 -4.63 -25.11
N PHE A 24 5.07 -4.85 -24.49
CA PHE A 24 4.73 -6.11 -23.81
C PHE A 24 3.21 -6.27 -23.79
N GLU A 25 2.75 -7.49 -23.58
CA GLU A 25 1.33 -7.77 -23.36
C GLU A 25 0.95 -7.32 -21.96
N LEU A 26 -0.11 -6.49 -21.87
CA LEU A 26 -0.57 -5.94 -20.58
C LEU A 26 -1.18 -7.03 -19.68
N LEU A 27 -1.83 -8.02 -20.25
CA LEU A 27 -2.47 -9.09 -19.50
C LEU A 27 -1.94 -10.44 -20.01
N GLU A 28 -1.21 -11.14 -19.19
CA GLU A 28 -0.71 -12.47 -19.45
C GLU A 28 -1.58 -13.56 -18.81
N LYS A 29 -1.45 -14.79 -19.28
CA LYS A 29 -2.21 -15.96 -18.77
C LYS A 29 -2.06 -16.15 -17.25
N ASN A 30 -0.90 -15.77 -16.71
CA ASN A 30 -0.56 -15.92 -15.29
C ASN A 30 -0.75 -14.64 -14.49
N SER A 31 -1.27 -13.55 -15.07
CA SER A 31 -1.59 -12.32 -14.34
C SER A 31 -2.61 -12.62 -13.23
N HIS A 32 -2.30 -12.21 -12.01
CA HIS A 32 -3.13 -12.41 -10.83
C HIS A 32 -2.91 -11.27 -9.84
N PHE A 33 -3.83 -11.05 -8.92
CA PHE A 33 -3.62 -10.09 -7.85
C PHE A 33 -2.67 -10.67 -6.79
N THR A 34 -1.93 -9.78 -6.13
CA THR A 34 -0.95 -10.14 -5.09
C THR A 34 -1.35 -9.58 -3.72
N ASP A 35 -0.42 -9.58 -2.77
CA ASP A 35 -0.59 -8.95 -1.47
C ASP A 35 -0.76 -7.42 -1.56
N ASP A 36 -0.28 -6.78 -2.61
CA ASP A 36 -0.56 -5.36 -2.91
C ASP A 36 -2.06 -5.09 -2.96
N THR A 37 -2.81 -5.85 -3.73
CA THR A 37 -4.27 -5.75 -3.80
C THR A 37 -4.93 -6.11 -2.47
N VAL A 38 -4.55 -7.25 -1.87
CA VAL A 38 -5.19 -7.73 -0.64
C VAL A 38 -5.01 -6.72 0.49
N MET A 39 -3.80 -6.18 0.66
CA MET A 39 -3.52 -5.22 1.73
C MET A 39 -4.08 -3.83 1.43
N THR A 40 -4.18 -3.41 0.17
CA THR A 40 -4.90 -2.19 -0.22
C THR A 40 -6.39 -2.29 0.16
N VAL A 41 -7.02 -3.43 -0.08
CA VAL A 41 -8.42 -3.70 0.33
C VAL A 41 -8.54 -3.75 1.85
N ALA A 42 -7.58 -4.35 2.56
CA ALA A 42 -7.57 -4.41 4.01
C ALA A 42 -7.52 -3.01 4.65
N VAL A 43 -6.68 -2.12 4.13
CA VAL A 43 -6.61 -0.73 4.60
C VAL A 43 -7.91 0.02 4.30
N ALA A 44 -8.50 -0.18 3.12
CA ALA A 44 -9.81 0.39 2.80
C ALA A 44 -10.92 -0.12 3.73
N ASP A 45 -10.97 -1.43 4.00
CA ASP A 45 -11.93 -2.06 4.92
C ASP A 45 -11.82 -1.48 6.33
N SER A 46 -10.58 -1.26 6.81
CA SER A 46 -10.31 -0.61 8.09
C SER A 46 -10.91 0.80 8.17
N ILE A 47 -10.63 1.65 7.18
CA ILE A 47 -11.11 3.05 7.17
C ILE A 47 -12.65 3.11 7.01
N MET A 48 -13.20 2.33 6.09
CA MET A 48 -14.63 2.38 5.76
C MET A 48 -15.55 1.82 6.84
N ASN A 49 -15.06 0.86 7.61
CA ASN A 49 -15.83 0.15 8.64
C ASN A 49 -15.35 0.43 10.07
N GLU A 50 -14.42 1.37 10.23
CA GLU A 50 -13.84 1.77 11.54
C GLU A 50 -13.24 0.58 12.31
N VAL A 51 -12.65 -0.39 11.58
CA VAL A 51 -11.99 -1.57 12.17
C VAL A 51 -10.51 -1.26 12.39
N PRO A 52 -9.91 -1.66 13.52
CA PRO A 52 -8.47 -1.48 13.74
C PRO A 52 -7.63 -2.09 12.61
N TYR A 53 -6.58 -1.36 12.15
CA TYR A 53 -5.70 -1.81 11.06
C TYR A 53 -5.13 -3.21 11.29
N VAL A 54 -4.73 -3.52 12.53
CA VAL A 54 -4.19 -4.85 12.89
C VAL A 54 -5.21 -5.94 12.56
N GLU A 55 -6.45 -5.76 12.99
CA GLU A 55 -7.52 -6.74 12.79
C GLU A 55 -7.84 -6.91 11.29
N SER A 56 -7.97 -5.80 10.58
CA SER A 56 -8.28 -5.83 9.15
C SER A 56 -7.18 -6.49 8.34
N LEU A 57 -5.90 -6.14 8.57
CA LEU A 57 -4.79 -6.74 7.87
C LEU A 57 -4.65 -8.24 8.17
N GLN A 58 -4.85 -8.66 9.42
CA GLN A 58 -4.85 -10.06 9.79
C GLN A 58 -6.02 -10.82 9.15
N LYS A 59 -7.23 -10.26 9.19
CA LYS A 59 -8.44 -10.84 8.58
C LYS A 59 -8.24 -11.11 7.09
N TRP A 60 -7.81 -10.09 6.36
CA TRP A 60 -7.61 -10.19 4.91
C TRP A 60 -6.40 -11.05 4.55
N GLY A 61 -5.30 -10.94 5.30
CA GLY A 61 -4.11 -11.76 5.12
C GLY A 61 -4.38 -13.26 5.32
N ARG A 62 -5.14 -13.62 6.34
CA ARG A 62 -5.55 -15.01 6.59
C ARG A 62 -6.54 -15.54 5.55
N LYS A 63 -7.40 -14.66 5.01
CA LYS A 63 -8.36 -15.01 3.94
C LYS A 63 -7.66 -15.35 2.62
N TYR A 64 -6.54 -14.68 2.33
CA TYR A 64 -5.77 -14.87 1.09
C TYR A 64 -4.31 -15.26 1.38
N PRO A 65 -4.04 -16.44 2.00
CA PRO A 65 -2.72 -16.78 2.53
C PRO A 65 -1.62 -16.99 1.48
N ARG A 66 -1.99 -17.05 0.20
CA ARG A 66 -1.07 -17.30 -0.92
C ARG A 66 -0.86 -16.06 -1.80
N ALA A 67 -1.14 -14.87 -1.28
CA ALA A 67 -1.07 -13.65 -2.07
C ALA A 67 0.36 -13.10 -2.28
N GLY A 68 1.41 -13.72 -1.73
CA GLY A 68 2.78 -13.30 -1.99
C GLY A 68 3.48 -12.59 -0.81
N TYR A 69 2.89 -12.55 0.37
CA TYR A 69 3.43 -11.83 1.54
C TYR A 69 4.89 -12.10 1.83
N GLY A 70 5.61 -11.04 2.19
CA GLY A 70 6.97 -11.13 2.75
C GLY A 70 7.02 -12.02 4.01
N GLY A 71 8.15 -12.67 4.24
CA GLY A 71 8.28 -13.71 5.27
C GLY A 71 7.93 -13.26 6.69
N TRP A 72 8.26 -12.02 7.09
CA TRP A 72 7.91 -11.45 8.38
C TRP A 72 6.42 -11.17 8.49
N PHE A 73 5.81 -10.55 7.47
CA PHE A 73 4.39 -10.25 7.46
C PHE A 73 3.53 -11.53 7.46
N ARG A 74 3.95 -12.55 6.72
CA ARG A 74 3.27 -13.87 6.72
C ARG A 74 3.23 -14.53 8.09
N LYS A 75 4.24 -14.30 8.95
CA LYS A 75 4.21 -14.75 10.35
C LYS A 75 3.32 -13.84 11.19
N TRP A 76 3.47 -12.52 11.00
CA TRP A 76 2.79 -11.49 11.77
C TRP A 76 1.25 -11.61 11.70
N ILE A 77 0.69 -11.95 10.55
CA ILE A 77 -0.77 -12.10 10.38
C ILE A 77 -1.38 -13.23 11.23
N HIS A 78 -0.58 -14.13 11.79
CA HIS A 78 -1.02 -15.26 12.61
C HIS A 78 -0.75 -15.08 14.10
N LEU A 79 -0.11 -13.99 14.52
CA LEU A 79 0.15 -13.72 15.94
C LEU A 79 -1.13 -13.28 16.65
N ASP A 80 -1.30 -13.69 17.92
CA ASP A 80 -2.42 -13.24 18.77
C ASP A 80 -2.21 -11.80 19.27
N ASP A 81 -0.98 -11.42 19.56
CA ASP A 81 -0.58 -10.06 19.95
C ASP A 81 0.53 -9.55 19.00
N PRO A 82 0.17 -9.17 17.79
CA PRO A 82 1.15 -8.75 16.79
C PRO A 82 1.72 -7.38 17.14
N LYS A 83 3.06 -7.28 17.15
CA LYS A 83 3.79 -6.03 17.38
C LYS A 83 4.45 -5.56 16.08
N PRO A 84 4.69 -4.25 15.94
CA PRO A 84 5.53 -3.73 14.87
C PRO A 84 6.93 -4.35 14.91
N TYR A 85 7.51 -4.58 13.74
CA TYR A 85 8.83 -5.21 13.61
C TYR A 85 9.85 -4.35 12.86
N ASN A 86 9.66 -3.03 12.92
CA ASN A 86 10.57 -2.02 12.39
C ASN A 86 10.94 -2.22 10.90
N SER A 87 9.99 -2.69 10.10
CA SER A 87 10.19 -2.81 8.66
C SER A 87 10.34 -1.44 8.01
N PHE A 88 11.18 -1.36 6.99
CA PHE A 88 11.31 -0.25 6.04
C PHE A 88 11.16 -0.71 4.58
N GLY A 89 10.63 -1.91 4.39
CA GLY A 89 10.23 -2.41 3.08
C GLY A 89 9.06 -1.61 2.51
N ASN A 90 8.69 -1.88 1.26
CA ASN A 90 7.61 -1.19 0.56
C ASN A 90 6.19 -1.57 1.05
N GLY A 91 6.06 -2.54 1.94
CA GLY A 91 4.76 -3.09 2.35
C GLY A 91 3.78 -2.11 3.02
N SER A 92 4.26 -1.01 3.60
CA SER A 92 3.40 0.08 4.07
C SER A 92 2.95 0.98 2.93
N ALA A 93 3.84 1.30 1.99
CA ALA A 93 3.58 2.17 0.86
C ALA A 93 2.62 1.53 -0.17
N MET A 94 2.81 0.25 -0.50
CA MET A 94 2.00 -0.46 -1.49
C MET A 94 0.51 -0.49 -1.13
N ARG A 95 0.16 -0.54 0.16
CA ARG A 95 -1.22 -0.72 0.65
C ARG A 95 -1.97 0.57 0.96
N CYS A 96 -1.29 1.74 1.01
CA CYS A 96 -1.89 2.97 1.52
C CYS A 96 -2.57 3.84 0.44
N SER A 97 -2.66 3.40 -0.81
CA SER A 97 -3.37 4.14 -1.87
C SER A 97 -4.84 4.40 -1.54
N SER A 98 -5.47 3.53 -0.76
CA SER A 98 -6.84 3.70 -0.27
C SER A 98 -6.98 4.89 0.70
N VAL A 99 -5.97 5.20 1.50
CA VAL A 99 -5.94 6.35 2.42
C VAL A 99 -6.12 7.65 1.63
N GLY A 100 -5.26 7.88 0.62
CA GLY A 100 -5.35 9.08 -0.24
C GLY A 100 -6.59 9.12 -1.13
N TRP A 101 -7.30 7.99 -1.27
CA TRP A 101 -8.54 7.94 -2.02
C TRP A 101 -9.79 8.20 -1.16
N LEU A 102 -9.80 7.79 0.09
CA LEU A 102 -10.97 7.84 0.98
C LEU A 102 -11.03 9.11 1.83
N LEU A 103 -9.90 9.78 2.06
CA LEU A 103 -9.81 11.00 2.86
C LEU A 103 -9.62 12.22 1.97
N ASP A 104 -10.06 13.40 2.44
CA ASP A 104 -10.14 14.61 1.62
C ASP A 104 -9.14 15.70 1.97
N ASP A 105 -8.51 15.65 3.13
CA ASP A 105 -7.52 16.65 3.54
C ASP A 105 -6.14 16.02 3.77
N GLU A 106 -5.11 16.87 3.62
CA GLU A 106 -3.71 16.45 3.68
C GLU A 106 -3.32 15.93 5.07
N GLU A 107 -3.75 16.61 6.13
CA GLU A 107 -3.38 16.27 7.51
C GLU A 107 -3.92 14.88 7.88
N SER A 108 -5.21 14.65 7.63
CA SER A 108 -5.84 13.34 7.87
C SER A 108 -5.21 12.24 7.04
N VAL A 109 -4.84 12.50 5.77
CA VAL A 109 -4.17 11.52 4.91
C VAL A 109 -2.80 11.15 5.45
N LEU A 110 -2.00 12.12 5.87
CA LEU A 110 -0.67 11.87 6.43
C LEU A 110 -0.75 11.13 7.77
N GLU A 111 -1.71 11.47 8.63
CA GLU A 111 -1.91 10.81 9.92
C GLU A 111 -2.38 9.37 9.74
N GLU A 112 -3.39 9.13 8.91
CA GLU A 112 -3.92 7.78 8.67
C GLU A 112 -2.93 6.88 7.91
N ALA A 113 -2.15 7.42 6.96
CA ALA A 113 -1.08 6.69 6.32
C ALA A 113 -0.02 6.24 7.34
N LYS A 114 0.36 7.12 8.27
CA LYS A 114 1.25 6.80 9.39
C LYS A 114 0.67 5.68 10.25
N LYS A 115 -0.58 5.80 10.73
CA LYS A 115 -1.25 4.78 11.55
C LYS A 115 -1.29 3.42 10.85
N SER A 116 -1.61 3.40 9.54
CA SER A 116 -1.64 2.17 8.75
C SER A 116 -0.25 1.53 8.60
N ALA A 117 0.82 2.34 8.59
CA ALA A 117 2.19 1.87 8.46
C ALA A 117 2.74 1.33 9.79
N GLU A 118 2.57 2.08 10.89
CA GLU A 118 3.20 1.85 12.18
C GLU A 118 2.94 0.46 12.78
N ILE A 119 1.84 -0.18 12.43
CA ILE A 119 1.49 -1.52 12.93
C ILE A 119 2.47 -2.63 12.49
N THR A 120 3.30 -2.35 11.48
CA THR A 120 4.33 -3.28 10.95
C THR A 120 5.61 -2.55 10.57
N HIS A 121 5.50 -1.38 9.95
CA HIS A 121 6.57 -0.58 9.37
C HIS A 121 6.76 0.71 10.17
N ASN A 122 7.10 0.55 11.47
CA ASN A 122 7.33 1.68 12.37
C ASN A 122 8.74 2.31 12.26
N HIS A 123 9.54 1.88 11.27
CA HIS A 123 10.77 2.58 10.89
C HIS A 123 10.39 3.92 10.21
N PRO A 124 11.11 5.03 10.46
CA PRO A 124 10.80 6.33 9.85
C PRO A 124 10.63 6.28 8.33
N GLU A 125 11.51 5.57 7.61
CA GLU A 125 11.41 5.43 6.15
C GLU A 125 10.20 4.61 5.70
N GLY A 126 9.76 3.63 6.50
CA GLY A 126 8.51 2.89 6.23
C GLY A 126 7.28 3.77 6.36
N ILE A 127 7.26 4.68 7.34
CA ILE A 127 6.19 5.66 7.54
C ILE A 127 6.20 6.70 6.41
N LYS A 128 7.37 7.29 6.11
CA LYS A 128 7.53 8.26 5.02
C LYS A 128 7.02 7.70 3.68
N GLY A 129 7.39 6.47 3.33
CA GLY A 129 6.95 5.83 2.10
C GLY A 129 5.42 5.73 2.00
N ALA A 130 4.76 5.34 3.10
CA ALA A 130 3.30 5.29 3.15
C ALA A 130 2.66 6.67 3.00
N GLN A 131 3.16 7.66 3.74
CA GLN A 131 2.68 9.04 3.67
C GLN A 131 2.86 9.64 2.27
N ALA A 132 4.02 9.45 1.65
CA ALA A 132 4.31 9.96 0.31
C ALA A 132 3.34 9.38 -0.74
N VAL A 133 3.10 8.06 -0.71
CA VAL A 133 2.17 7.43 -1.64
C VAL A 133 0.73 7.90 -1.40
N ALA A 134 0.27 7.93 -0.15
CA ALA A 134 -1.08 8.38 0.17
C ALA A 134 -1.33 9.83 -0.25
N LEU A 135 -0.38 10.73 0.04
CA LEU A 135 -0.45 12.13 -0.36
C LEU A 135 -0.43 12.29 -1.88
N GLY A 136 0.45 11.57 -2.57
CA GLY A 136 0.49 11.58 -4.03
C GLY A 136 -0.82 11.13 -4.67
N VAL A 137 -1.49 10.13 -4.09
CA VAL A 137 -2.83 9.69 -4.53
C VAL A 137 -3.89 10.76 -4.27
N LEU A 138 -3.91 11.40 -3.10
CA LEU A 138 -4.81 12.52 -2.80
C LEU A 138 -4.64 13.66 -3.82
N MET A 139 -3.41 14.11 -4.04
CA MET A 139 -3.10 15.20 -4.96
C MET A 139 -3.51 14.84 -6.40
N GLY A 140 -3.18 13.63 -6.86
CA GLY A 140 -3.57 13.15 -8.19
C GLY A 140 -5.09 13.09 -8.35
N ARG A 141 -5.83 12.62 -7.35
CA ARG A 141 -7.30 12.61 -7.31
C ARG A 141 -7.89 14.02 -7.37
N LYS A 142 -7.22 14.98 -6.75
CA LYS A 142 -7.63 16.41 -6.76
C LYS A 142 -7.22 17.15 -8.03
N GLY A 143 -6.54 16.49 -8.97
CA GLY A 143 -6.18 17.05 -10.26
C GLY A 143 -4.83 17.77 -10.30
N SER A 144 -3.98 17.61 -9.27
CA SER A 144 -2.62 18.16 -9.30
C SER A 144 -1.80 17.55 -10.45
N SER A 145 -0.97 18.38 -11.07
CA SER A 145 -0.05 17.94 -12.10
C SER A 145 1.09 17.08 -11.52
N LYS A 146 1.75 16.31 -12.38
CA LYS A 146 2.93 15.52 -11.96
C LYS A 146 4.03 16.38 -11.36
N LYS A 147 4.18 17.62 -11.83
CA LYS A 147 5.18 18.57 -11.33
C LYS A 147 4.85 19.00 -9.90
N GLU A 148 3.62 19.42 -9.66
CA GLU A 148 3.16 19.83 -8.32
C GLU A 148 3.26 18.68 -7.31
N ILE A 149 2.88 17.46 -7.69
CA ILE A 149 3.03 16.28 -6.84
C ILE A 149 4.50 16.05 -6.50
N LYS A 150 5.38 16.09 -7.50
CA LYS A 150 6.82 15.91 -7.28
C LYS A 150 7.39 16.95 -6.32
N GLU A 151 7.16 18.23 -6.59
CA GLU A 151 7.66 19.34 -5.76
C GLU A 151 7.17 19.24 -4.31
N LYS A 152 5.90 18.90 -4.11
CA LYS A 152 5.32 18.72 -2.77
C LYS A 152 5.94 17.55 -2.01
N LEU A 153 6.17 16.42 -2.68
CA LEU A 153 6.76 15.24 -2.04
C LEU A 153 8.24 15.43 -1.73
N GLU A 154 9.00 16.11 -2.60
CA GLU A 154 10.40 16.48 -2.34
C GLU A 154 10.51 17.43 -1.14
N ASP A 155 9.64 18.44 -1.04
CA ASP A 155 9.63 19.41 0.08
C ASP A 155 9.34 18.75 1.44
N LEU A 156 8.48 17.72 1.47
CA LEU A 156 8.06 17.09 2.73
C LEU A 156 8.92 15.91 3.17
N PHE A 157 9.58 15.22 2.24
CA PHE A 157 10.19 13.92 2.52
C PHE A 157 11.68 13.79 2.19
N GLU A 158 12.28 14.77 1.51
CA GLU A 158 13.72 14.87 1.31
C GLU A 158 14.38 15.77 2.36
#